data_faea893d69e6a3e5e4929d84ff3ad5b5
#
_entry.id   faea893d69e6a3e5e4929d84ff3ad5b5
#
_cell.length_a   1.000
_cell.length_b   1.000
_cell.length_c   1.000
_cell.angle_alpha   90.00
_cell.angle_beta   90.00
_cell.angle_gamma   90.00
#
_symmetry.space_group_name_H-M   'P 1'
#
loop_
_entity.id
_entity.type
_entity.pdbx_description
1 polymer ?
#
loop_
_entity_poly.entity_id
_entity_poly.type
_entity_poly.pdbx_seq_one_letter_code
_entity_poly.pdbx_strand_id
1 'polypeptide(L)' 'MKKNRTKTKYFTNNDEYFYFLKRDDVKIINVEYTHNFKIKVTYVIIK' A
#
# COMPACT_ATOMS: atom_id res chain seq x y z
N MET A 1 -3.30 -17.95 -17.15
CA MET A 1 -2.66 -17.75 -15.88
C MET A 1 -2.65 -16.31 -15.43
N LYS A 2 -3.12 -16.10 -14.25
CA LYS A 2 -3.18 -14.77 -13.70
C LYS A 2 -2.04 -14.48 -12.80
N LYS A 3 -1.50 -13.33 -12.92
CA LYS A 3 -0.46 -12.91 -12.03
C LYS A 3 -0.89 -11.68 -11.31
N ASN A 4 -0.76 -11.72 -10.00
CA ASN A 4 -1.00 -10.54 -9.22
C ASN A 4 0.20 -9.65 -9.34
N ARG A 5 -0.02 -8.42 -9.72
CA ARG A 5 1.07 -7.46 -9.84
C ARG A 5 1.18 -6.66 -8.58
N THR A 6 2.39 -6.60 -8.06
CA THR A 6 2.62 -5.73 -6.92
C THR A 6 2.66 -4.30 -7.39
N LYS A 7 2.08 -3.44 -6.58
CA LYS A 7 2.05 -2.02 -6.85
C LYS A 7 2.62 -1.28 -5.66
N THR A 8 3.08 -0.08 -5.89
CA THR A 8 3.64 0.73 -4.83
C THR A 8 2.92 2.06 -4.79
N LYS A 9 2.58 2.49 -3.59
CA LYS A 9 1.92 3.75 -3.38
C LYS A 9 2.56 4.47 -2.23
N TYR A 10 2.72 5.78 -2.36
CA TYR A 10 3.32 6.58 -1.32
C TYR A 10 2.26 7.43 -0.64
N PHE A 11 2.30 7.46 0.67
CA PHE A 11 1.40 8.27 1.47
C PHE A 11 2.20 9.25 2.29
N THR A 12 1.71 10.48 2.38
CA THR A 12 2.33 11.48 3.23
C THR A 12 1.46 11.81 4.42
N ASN A 13 0.28 11.21 4.48
CA ASN A 13 -0.70 11.49 5.49
C ASN A 13 -1.11 10.18 6.16
N ASN A 14 -1.04 10.13 7.48
CA ASN A 14 -1.39 8.92 8.20
C ASN A 14 -2.85 8.53 8.01
N ASP A 15 -3.73 9.52 7.92
CA ASP A 15 -5.15 9.23 7.75
C ASP A 15 -5.38 8.50 6.44
N GLU A 16 -4.75 8.94 5.38
CA GLU A 16 -4.89 8.27 4.09
C GLU A 16 -4.31 6.88 4.13
N TYR A 17 -3.19 6.74 4.81
CA TYR A 17 -2.56 5.44 4.95
C TYR A 17 -3.48 4.47 5.69
N PHE A 18 -4.04 4.89 6.80
CA PHE A 18 -4.94 4.03 7.55
C PHE A 18 -6.20 3.71 6.76
N TYR A 19 -6.68 4.68 6.03
CA TYR A 19 -7.85 4.48 5.21
C TYR A 19 -7.58 3.41 4.14
N PHE A 20 -6.40 3.47 3.56
CA PHE A 20 -6.01 2.50 2.54
C PHE A 20 -5.92 1.10 3.14
N LEU A 21 -5.43 0.98 4.35
CA LEU A 21 -5.29 -0.32 5.00
C LEU A 21 -6.64 -0.99 5.26
N LYS A 22 -7.70 -0.19 5.29
CA LYS A 22 -9.01 -0.76 5.54
C LYS A 22 -9.66 -1.34 4.31
N ARG A 23 -9.06 -1.13 3.16
CA ARG A 23 -9.62 -1.68 1.94
C ARG A 23 -9.48 -3.19 1.95
N ASP A 24 -10.52 -3.86 1.48
CA ASP A 24 -10.50 -5.32 1.45
C ASP A 24 -10.22 -5.85 0.05
N ASP A 25 -9.94 -4.97 -0.90
CA ASP A 25 -9.60 -5.39 -2.25
C ASP A 25 -8.10 -5.35 -2.50
N VAL A 26 -7.32 -5.06 -1.48
CA VAL A 26 -5.87 -5.05 -1.59
C VAL A 26 -5.25 -5.84 -0.46
N LYS A 27 -4.09 -6.39 -0.75
CA LYS A 27 -3.33 -7.10 0.26
C LYS A 27 -2.00 -6.38 0.43
N ILE A 28 -1.69 -5.97 1.65
CA ILE A 28 -0.46 -5.26 1.93
C ILE A 28 0.68 -6.27 2.04
N ILE A 29 1.73 -6.04 1.29
CA ILE A 29 2.88 -6.93 1.29
C ILE A 29 3.99 -6.39 2.14
N ASN A 30 4.25 -5.09 2.02
CA ASN A 30 5.34 -4.49 2.78
C ASN A 30 5.07 -3.02 2.99
N VAL A 31 5.58 -2.49 4.10
CA VAL A 31 5.44 -1.08 4.42
C VAL A 31 6.80 -0.57 4.86
N GLU A 32 7.23 0.52 4.26
CA GLU A 32 8.49 1.15 4.62
C GLU A 32 8.30 2.64 4.84
N TYR A 33 9.07 3.18 5.77
CA TYR A 33 9.04 4.61 6.02
C TYR A 33 10.27 5.24 5.39
N THR A 34 10.05 6.25 4.58
CA THR A 34 11.13 6.90 3.88
C THR A 34 11.55 8.16 4.63
N HIS A 35 12.64 8.77 4.13
CA HIS A 35 13.21 9.92 4.82
C HIS A 35 12.31 11.15 4.82
N ASN A 36 11.45 11.27 3.85
CA ASN A 36 10.66 12.49 3.70
C ASN A 36 9.28 12.35 4.32
N PHE A 37 9.19 11.59 5.39
CA PHE A 37 7.93 11.37 6.08
C PHE A 37 6.87 10.75 5.16
N LYS A 38 7.36 10.00 4.17
CA LYS A 38 6.45 9.29 3.29
C LYS A 38 6.41 7.84 3.67
N ILE A 39 5.24 7.25 3.53
CA ILE A 39 5.06 5.85 3.82
C ILE A 39 4.95 5.13 2.48
N LYS A 40 5.88 4.22 2.23
CA LYS A 40 5.89 3.45 0.98
C LYS A 40 5.18 2.13 1.24
N VAL A 41 4.09 1.92 0.56
CA VAL A 41 3.30 0.71 0.72
C VAL A 41 3.38 -0.12 -0.55
N THR A 42 3.80 -1.36 -0.39
CA THR A 42 3.79 -2.32 -1.49
C THR A 42 2.59 -3.22 -1.29
N TYR A 43 1.77 -3.32 -2.29
CA TYR A 43 0.52 -4.06 -2.16
C TYR A 43 0.18 -4.74 -3.48
N VAL A 44 -0.82 -5.59 -3.42
CA VAL A 44 -1.34 -6.27 -4.60
C VAL A 44 -2.85 -6.19 -4.53
N ILE A 45 -3.46 -6.05 -5.68
CA ILE A 45 -4.91 -6.01 -5.77
C ILE A 45 -5.39 -7.45 -5.90
N ILE A 46 -6.23 -7.85 -4.96
CA ILE A 46 -6.67 -9.24 -4.89
C ILE A 46 -8.10 -9.42 -5.33
N LYS A 47 -8.68 -8.37 -5.88
CA LYS A 47 -10.08 -8.48 -6.27
C LYS A 47 -10.30 -8.09 -7.71
#